data_a9c7302bcd9d326ab36a15069b237663
#
_entry.id   a9c7302bcd9d326ab36a15069b237663
#
_cell.length_a   1.000
_cell.length_b   1.000
_cell.length_c   1.000
_cell.angle_alpha   90.00
_cell.angle_beta   90.00
_cell.angle_gamma   90.00
#
_symmetry.space_group_name_H-M   'P 1'
#
loop_
_entity.id
_entity.type
_entity.pdbx_description
1 polymer ?
#
loop_
_entity_poly.entity_id
_entity_poly.type
_entity_poly.pdbx_seq_one_letter_code
_entity_poly.pdbx_strand_id
1 'polypeptide(L)'
;MIYYYKNLPDFKKYKYIIIPSILFFIYNIAFFKGTYFGQAGRGAILVTTLNPLFTLLIMSFLRKKILSKEIFGIILGLFGGLMIMDVFKSGFNSILDIKNIYFVICAITWGIMTVFIDAAQKKINSYFFIGLCYFFTMIISFFYTDFNTVELSKLDIRFYFNLFLVSIGAMSFGTSVYMYSTSIIGPVKASVFIFSVPFLAMGTSFIFLDEAFTINTIIGGLISLLAIYIVNK
;
A
#
# COMPACT_ATOMS: atom_id res chain seq x y z
N MET A 1 -15.37 -25.24 -3.80
CA MET A 1 -15.80 -23.93 -3.24
C MET A 1 -16.87 -24.06 -2.15
N ILE A 2 -17.79 -25.02 -2.23
CA ILE A 2 -18.92 -25.19 -1.27
C ILE A 2 -18.51 -25.78 0.09
N TYR A 3 -17.36 -26.43 0.20
CA TYR A 3 -16.92 -27.10 1.45
C TYR A 3 -16.39 -26.15 2.54
N TYR A 4 -16.08 -24.89 2.21
CA TYR A 4 -15.53 -23.91 3.16
C TYR A 4 -16.58 -23.07 3.90
N TYR A 5 -17.87 -23.21 3.56
CA TYR A 5 -18.96 -22.39 4.12
C TYR A 5 -19.45 -22.80 5.50
N LYS A 6 -18.88 -23.84 6.10
CA LYS A 6 -19.39 -24.35 7.40
C LYS A 6 -19.05 -23.48 8.63
N ASN A 7 -18.21 -22.44 8.48
CA ASN A 7 -17.86 -21.57 9.60
C ASN A 7 -17.89 -20.09 9.17
N LEU A 8 -19.10 -19.54 9.00
CA LEU A 8 -19.26 -18.10 9.02
C LEU A 8 -18.65 -17.55 10.33
N PRO A 9 -17.84 -16.48 10.28
CA PRO A 9 -17.25 -15.95 11.50
C PRO A 9 -18.36 -15.51 12.45
N ASP A 10 -18.20 -15.86 13.72
CA ASP A 10 -19.05 -15.41 14.82
C ASP A 10 -19.15 -13.87 14.78
N PHE A 11 -20.31 -13.31 15.16
CA PHE A 11 -20.58 -11.86 15.12
C PHE A 11 -19.44 -11.01 15.73
N LYS A 12 -18.80 -11.51 16.77
CA LYS A 12 -17.63 -10.87 17.41
C LYS A 12 -16.40 -10.76 16.49
N LYS A 13 -16.34 -11.52 15.39
CA LYS A 13 -15.23 -11.52 14.45
C LYS A 13 -15.40 -10.50 13.31
N TYR A 14 -16.62 -10.00 13.06
CA TYR A 14 -16.89 -9.04 11.98
C TYR A 14 -16.10 -7.73 12.11
N LYS A 15 -15.79 -7.27 13.32
CA LYS A 15 -14.93 -6.10 13.53
C LYS A 15 -13.54 -6.26 12.86
N TYR A 16 -13.01 -7.49 12.78
CA TYR A 16 -11.73 -7.79 12.14
C TYR A 16 -11.82 -7.74 10.61
N ILE A 17 -13.01 -7.65 10.04
CA ILE A 17 -13.25 -7.50 8.60
C ILE A 17 -13.66 -6.05 8.29
N ILE A 18 -14.59 -5.50 9.03
CA ILE A 18 -15.16 -4.16 8.78
C ILE A 18 -14.09 -3.07 8.93
N ILE A 19 -13.25 -3.13 9.98
CA ILE A 19 -12.21 -2.12 10.19
C ILE A 19 -11.21 -2.09 9.03
N PRO A 20 -10.58 -3.21 8.60
CA PRO A 20 -9.73 -3.21 7.42
C PRO A 20 -10.44 -2.75 6.14
N SER A 21 -11.73 -3.09 5.96
CA SER A 21 -12.49 -2.66 4.79
C SER A 21 -12.68 -1.14 4.74
N ILE A 22 -12.97 -0.52 5.89
CA ILE A 22 -13.09 0.94 6.01
C ILE A 22 -11.71 1.58 5.77
N LEU A 23 -10.64 1.05 6.35
CA LEU A 23 -9.29 1.56 6.15
C LEU A 23 -8.86 1.44 4.69
N PHE A 24 -9.22 0.33 4.02
CA PHE A 24 -8.94 0.14 2.61
C PHE A 24 -9.71 1.13 1.73
N PHE A 25 -10.97 1.39 2.07
CA PHE A 25 -11.76 2.43 1.41
C PHE A 25 -11.12 3.82 1.59
N ILE A 26 -10.75 4.21 2.81
CA ILE A 26 -10.10 5.50 3.09
C ILE A 26 -8.77 5.62 2.34
N TYR A 27 -7.98 4.55 2.32
CA TYR A 27 -6.74 4.48 1.55
C TYR A 27 -6.99 4.79 0.07
N ASN A 28 -7.94 4.12 -0.55
CA ASN A 28 -8.25 4.31 -1.97
C ASN A 28 -8.71 5.74 -2.28
N ILE A 29 -9.64 6.28 -1.49
CA ILE A 29 -10.11 7.66 -1.67
C ILE A 29 -8.97 8.65 -1.50
N ALA A 30 -8.15 8.49 -0.47
CA ALA A 30 -7.01 9.36 -0.24
C ALA A 30 -5.98 9.24 -1.36
N PHE A 31 -5.69 8.02 -1.86
CA PHE A 31 -4.76 7.81 -2.96
C PHE A 31 -5.21 8.52 -4.24
N PHE A 32 -6.47 8.31 -4.66
CA PHE A 32 -6.99 8.96 -5.87
C PHE A 32 -7.10 10.49 -5.72
N LYS A 33 -7.50 11.01 -4.55
CA LYS A 33 -7.44 12.46 -4.28
C LYS A 33 -6.01 12.99 -4.31
N GLY A 34 -5.07 12.26 -3.72
CA GLY A 34 -3.66 12.63 -3.76
C GLY A 34 -3.11 12.70 -5.18
N THR A 35 -3.43 11.74 -6.04
CA THR A 35 -3.01 11.75 -7.46
C THR A 35 -3.67 12.84 -8.27
N TYR A 36 -4.89 13.25 -7.91
CA TYR A 36 -5.62 14.32 -8.58
C TYR A 36 -5.09 15.71 -8.23
N PHE A 37 -4.82 15.98 -6.94
CA PHE A 37 -4.38 17.29 -6.45
C PHE A 37 -2.87 17.48 -6.41
N GLY A 38 -2.11 16.40 -6.34
CA GLY A 38 -0.66 16.37 -6.18
C GLY A 38 0.07 15.76 -7.37
N GLN A 39 1.36 15.49 -7.16
CA GLN A 39 2.20 14.81 -8.15
C GLN A 39 2.11 13.29 -7.92
N ALA A 40 1.42 12.57 -8.80
CA ALA A 40 1.14 11.15 -8.65
C ALA A 40 2.39 10.29 -8.41
N GLY A 41 3.45 10.47 -9.20
CA GLY A 41 4.69 9.70 -9.07
C GLY A 41 5.39 9.93 -7.72
N ARG A 42 5.59 11.19 -7.31
CA ARG A 42 6.22 11.52 -6.02
C ARG A 42 5.35 11.06 -4.85
N GLY A 43 4.04 11.25 -4.95
CA GLY A 43 3.11 10.81 -3.91
C GLY A 43 3.09 9.30 -3.72
N ALA A 44 3.10 8.54 -4.81
CA ALA A 44 3.19 7.09 -4.74
C ALA A 44 4.48 6.61 -4.03
N ILE A 45 5.62 7.25 -4.33
CA ILE A 45 6.89 6.95 -3.66
C ILE A 45 6.80 7.32 -2.17
N LEU A 46 6.21 8.46 -1.84
CA LEU A 46 6.03 8.90 -0.44
C LEU A 46 5.18 7.89 0.36
N VAL A 47 4.05 7.43 -0.19
CA VAL A 47 3.21 6.39 0.44
C VAL A 47 4.01 5.13 0.70
N THR A 48 4.70 4.62 -0.31
CA THR A 48 5.42 3.34 -0.22
C THR A 48 6.65 3.43 0.69
N THR A 49 7.25 4.60 0.82
CA THR A 49 8.38 4.85 1.71
C THR A 49 7.94 4.97 3.18
N LEU A 50 6.82 5.65 3.45
CA LEU A 50 6.33 5.86 4.82
C LEU A 50 5.57 4.67 5.41
N ASN A 51 4.98 3.84 4.56
CA ASN A 51 4.13 2.72 4.97
C ASN A 51 4.81 1.75 5.96
N PRO A 52 6.03 1.22 5.70
CA PRO A 52 6.71 0.33 6.63
C PRO A 52 7.03 1.00 7.97
N LEU A 53 7.30 2.33 7.95
CA LEU A 53 7.52 3.11 9.17
C LEU A 53 6.26 3.10 10.06
N PHE A 54 5.09 3.44 9.50
CA PHE A 54 3.84 3.42 10.26
C PHE A 54 3.49 2.02 10.73
N THR A 55 3.70 0.99 9.91
CA THR A 55 3.49 -0.40 10.32
C THR A 55 4.38 -0.77 11.52
N LEU A 56 5.67 -0.40 11.47
CA LEU A 56 6.60 -0.64 12.59
C LEU A 56 6.18 0.11 13.84
N LEU A 57 5.85 1.40 13.72
CA LEU A 57 5.42 2.22 14.85
C LEU A 57 4.20 1.61 15.54
N ILE A 58 3.18 1.20 14.79
CA ILE A 58 1.98 0.57 15.36
C ILE A 58 2.34 -0.76 16.02
N MET A 59 3.16 -1.58 15.37
CA MET A 59 3.60 -2.86 15.92
C MET A 59 4.45 -2.68 17.19
N SER A 60 5.21 -1.58 17.31
CA SER A 60 6.00 -1.28 18.50
C SER A 60 5.11 -1.09 19.73
N PHE A 61 3.98 -0.40 19.57
CA PHE A 61 3.00 -0.23 20.65
C PHE A 61 2.31 -1.53 21.05
N LEU A 62 2.10 -2.45 20.07
CA LEU A 62 1.37 -3.69 20.31
C LEU A 62 2.25 -4.82 20.85
N ARG A 63 3.46 -5.01 20.32
CA ARG A 63 4.36 -6.13 20.66
C ARG A 63 5.28 -5.86 21.83
N LYS A 64 5.53 -4.61 22.20
CA LYS A 64 6.53 -4.18 23.21
C LYS A 64 7.98 -4.64 22.90
N LYS A 65 8.21 -5.36 21.83
CA LYS A 65 9.54 -5.82 21.36
C LYS A 65 9.65 -5.62 19.86
N ILE A 66 10.58 -4.78 19.45
CA ILE A 66 11.00 -4.60 18.06
C ILE A 66 12.42 -5.11 17.96
N LEU A 67 12.73 -5.82 16.88
CA LEU A 67 14.09 -6.27 16.63
C LEU A 67 14.93 -5.10 16.10
N SER A 68 16.17 -4.98 16.55
CA SER A 68 17.08 -3.92 16.07
C SER A 68 17.26 -3.94 14.55
N LYS A 69 17.22 -5.12 13.92
CA LYS A 69 17.28 -5.28 12.47
C LYS A 69 16.04 -4.71 11.74
N GLU A 70 14.84 -4.76 12.36
CA GLU A 70 13.63 -4.16 11.81
C GLU A 70 13.75 -2.63 11.79
N ILE A 71 14.24 -2.04 12.89
CA ILE A 71 14.50 -0.59 12.97
C ILE A 71 15.54 -0.17 11.93
N PHE A 72 16.69 -0.85 11.93
CA PHE A 72 17.77 -0.51 11.00
C PHE A 72 17.35 -0.65 9.53
N GLY A 73 16.67 -1.74 9.19
CA GLY A 73 16.18 -1.95 7.82
C GLY A 73 15.16 -0.90 7.39
N ILE A 74 14.25 -0.48 8.28
CA ILE A 74 13.26 0.56 7.95
C ILE A 74 13.93 1.93 7.79
N ILE A 75 14.88 2.30 8.64
CA ILE A 75 15.67 3.53 8.45
C ILE A 75 16.40 3.51 7.11
N LEU A 76 17.01 2.38 6.77
CA LEU A 76 17.71 2.21 5.51
C LEU A 76 16.75 2.33 4.30
N GLY A 77 15.57 1.71 4.38
CA GLY A 77 14.54 1.79 3.35
C GLY A 77 13.96 3.20 3.18
N LEU A 78 13.75 3.93 4.28
CA LEU A 78 13.38 5.34 4.25
C LEU A 78 14.43 6.18 3.51
N PHE A 79 15.71 5.96 3.82
CA PHE A 79 16.80 6.66 3.14
C PHE A 79 16.84 6.34 1.64
N GLY A 80 16.65 5.07 1.27
CA GLY A 80 16.54 4.65 -0.13
C GLY A 80 15.38 5.32 -0.86
N GLY A 81 14.20 5.40 -0.23
CA GLY A 81 13.03 6.08 -0.77
C GLY A 81 13.26 7.60 -0.97
N LEU A 82 13.88 8.27 -0.01
CA LEU A 82 14.24 9.69 -0.12
C LEU A 82 15.24 9.94 -1.26
N MET A 83 16.17 9.02 -1.50
CA MET A 83 17.09 9.09 -2.64
C MET A 83 16.35 8.94 -3.97
N ILE A 84 15.42 7.99 -4.09
CA ILE A 84 14.61 7.79 -5.31
C ILE A 84 13.78 9.05 -5.61
N MET A 85 13.25 9.72 -4.57
CA MET A 85 12.51 10.98 -4.71
C MET A 85 13.39 12.18 -5.08
N ASP A 86 14.70 12.01 -5.09
CA ASP A 86 15.69 13.08 -5.33
C ASP A 86 15.55 14.27 -4.35
N VAL A 87 15.14 13.98 -3.11
CA VAL A 87 14.85 14.98 -2.07
C VAL A 87 16.08 15.81 -1.72
N PHE A 88 17.25 15.19 -1.78
CA PHE A 88 18.52 15.88 -1.48
C PHE A 88 18.86 16.97 -2.49
N LYS A 89 18.30 16.93 -3.71
CA LYS A 89 18.41 18.00 -4.72
C LYS A 89 17.21 18.94 -4.71
N SER A 90 15.99 18.38 -4.64
CA SER A 90 14.75 19.16 -4.72
C SER A 90 14.36 19.86 -3.40
N GLY A 91 15.02 19.48 -2.30
CA GLY A 91 14.74 19.98 -0.96
C GLY A 91 13.52 19.33 -0.31
N PHE A 92 13.45 19.37 1.02
CA PHE A 92 12.36 18.80 1.82
C PHE A 92 11.02 19.51 1.62
N ASN A 93 10.99 20.76 1.14
CA ASN A 93 9.77 21.52 0.89
C ASN A 93 8.84 20.79 -0.11
N SER A 94 9.39 20.00 -1.03
CA SER A 94 8.59 19.20 -1.97
C SER A 94 7.81 18.06 -1.29
N ILE A 95 8.26 17.58 -0.13
CA ILE A 95 7.55 16.59 0.68
C ILE A 95 6.53 17.25 1.59
N LEU A 96 6.85 18.42 2.14
CA LEU A 96 6.01 19.15 3.09
C LEU A 96 4.87 19.94 2.42
N ASP A 97 4.69 19.83 1.10
CA ASP A 97 3.54 20.41 0.41
C ASP A 97 2.24 19.85 0.99
N ILE A 98 1.31 20.75 1.33
CA ILE A 98 -0.01 20.39 1.87
C ILE A 98 -0.77 19.42 0.97
N LYS A 99 -0.51 19.42 -0.34
CA LYS A 99 -1.08 18.47 -1.31
C LYS A 99 -0.69 17.03 -1.03
N ASN A 100 0.43 16.80 -0.35
CA ASN A 100 0.91 15.48 0.02
C ASN A 100 0.18 14.89 1.24
N ILE A 101 -0.70 15.67 1.92
CA ILE A 101 -1.44 15.18 3.08
C ILE A 101 -2.26 13.91 2.78
N TYR A 102 -2.82 13.82 1.59
CA TYR A 102 -3.55 12.63 1.15
C TYR A 102 -2.66 11.39 1.10
N PHE A 103 -1.42 11.53 0.66
CA PHE A 103 -0.47 10.43 0.60
C PHE A 103 0.02 10.01 2.00
N VAL A 104 0.13 10.96 2.93
CA VAL A 104 0.40 10.66 4.34
C VAL A 104 -0.76 9.88 4.95
N ILE A 105 -2.02 10.28 4.68
CA ILE A 105 -3.21 9.52 5.09
C ILE A 105 -3.17 8.10 4.51
N CYS A 106 -2.79 7.93 3.24
CA CYS A 106 -2.59 6.61 2.63
C CYS A 106 -1.58 5.76 3.41
N ALA A 107 -0.41 6.30 3.72
CA ALA A 107 0.64 5.57 4.42
C ALA A 107 0.19 5.14 5.83
N ILE A 108 -0.48 6.03 6.56
CA ILE A 108 -1.02 5.74 7.90
C ILE A 108 -2.11 4.66 7.82
N THR A 109 -3.11 4.85 6.96
CA THR A 109 -4.24 3.91 6.85
C THR A 109 -3.80 2.53 6.41
N TRP A 110 -2.86 2.45 5.46
CA TRP A 110 -2.29 1.17 5.04
C TRP A 110 -1.47 0.51 6.15
N GLY A 111 -0.65 1.26 6.87
CA GLY A 111 0.12 0.75 8.02
C GLY A 111 -0.78 0.16 9.10
N ILE A 112 -1.87 0.87 9.46
CA ILE A 112 -2.89 0.37 10.40
C ILE A 112 -3.56 -0.88 9.83
N MET A 113 -3.98 -0.83 8.56
CA MET A 113 -4.64 -1.95 7.89
C MET A 113 -3.76 -3.21 7.89
N THR A 114 -2.45 -3.07 7.61
CA THR A 114 -1.50 -4.19 7.61
C THR A 114 -1.47 -4.93 8.95
N VAL A 115 -1.52 -4.19 10.05
CA VAL A 115 -1.58 -4.78 11.40
C VAL A 115 -2.91 -5.48 11.66
N PHE A 116 -4.03 -4.89 11.21
CA PHE A 116 -5.35 -5.53 11.32
C PHE A 116 -5.48 -6.78 10.45
N ILE A 117 -4.86 -6.81 9.27
CA ILE A 117 -4.80 -7.98 8.38
C ILE A 117 -4.16 -9.16 9.10
N ASP A 118 -3.00 -8.97 9.75
CA ASP A 118 -2.33 -10.02 10.54
C ASP A 118 -3.22 -10.50 11.69
N ALA A 119 -3.82 -9.58 12.44
CA ALA A 119 -4.70 -9.92 13.55
C ALA A 119 -5.98 -10.65 13.12
N ALA A 120 -6.55 -10.27 11.98
CA ALA A 120 -7.75 -10.87 11.42
C ALA A 120 -7.50 -12.30 10.92
N GLN A 121 -6.44 -12.49 10.16
CA GLN A 121 -6.15 -13.78 9.53
C GLN A 121 -5.68 -14.86 10.52
N LYS A 122 -5.29 -14.49 11.74
CA LYS A 122 -5.12 -15.43 12.85
C LYS A 122 -6.45 -16.02 13.37
N LYS A 123 -7.59 -15.42 13.01
CA LYS A 123 -8.93 -15.79 13.49
C LYS A 123 -9.87 -16.22 12.38
N ILE A 124 -9.60 -15.82 11.16
CA ILE A 124 -10.43 -16.00 9.98
C ILE A 124 -9.54 -16.53 8.85
N ASN A 125 -10.03 -17.50 8.08
CA ASN A 125 -9.30 -17.99 6.91
C ASN A 125 -8.93 -16.84 5.97
N SER A 126 -7.68 -16.81 5.48
CA SER A 126 -7.14 -15.71 4.68
C SER A 126 -7.95 -15.42 3.42
N TYR A 127 -8.35 -16.44 2.67
CA TYR A 127 -9.13 -16.25 1.43
C TYR A 127 -10.52 -15.67 1.71
N PHE A 128 -11.14 -16.15 2.79
CA PHE A 128 -12.45 -15.64 3.21
C PHE A 128 -12.36 -14.21 3.72
N PHE A 129 -11.33 -13.89 4.51
CA PHE A 129 -11.04 -12.54 4.97
C PHE A 129 -10.86 -11.57 3.79
N ILE A 130 -10.00 -11.93 2.82
CA ILE A 130 -9.71 -11.10 1.64
C ILE A 130 -11.00 -10.85 0.85
N GLY A 131 -11.76 -11.90 0.56
CA GLY A 131 -13.02 -11.78 -0.17
C GLY A 131 -14.03 -10.88 0.51
N LEU A 132 -14.21 -11.01 1.83
CA LEU A 132 -15.10 -10.14 2.60
C LEU A 132 -14.59 -8.71 2.72
N CYS A 133 -13.28 -8.51 2.83
CA CYS A 133 -12.68 -7.18 2.86
C CYS A 133 -13.00 -6.42 1.56
N TYR A 134 -12.82 -7.04 0.41
CA TYR A 134 -13.21 -6.43 -0.88
C TYR A 134 -14.71 -6.21 -0.99
N PHE A 135 -15.52 -7.19 -0.57
CA PHE A 135 -16.98 -7.07 -0.62
C PHE A 135 -17.50 -5.88 0.18
N PHE A 136 -17.05 -5.73 1.43
CA PHE A 136 -17.47 -4.58 2.24
C PHE A 136 -16.89 -3.26 1.72
N THR A 137 -15.65 -3.24 1.24
CA THR A 137 -15.07 -2.05 0.60
C THR A 137 -15.88 -1.65 -0.64
N MET A 138 -16.30 -2.60 -1.46
CA MET A 138 -17.17 -2.37 -2.62
C MET A 138 -18.50 -1.74 -2.21
N ILE A 139 -19.16 -2.28 -1.19
CA ILE A 139 -20.43 -1.72 -0.68
C ILE A 139 -20.24 -0.27 -0.23
N ILE A 140 -19.22 0.01 0.58
CA ILE A 140 -18.93 1.37 1.05
C ILE A 140 -18.66 2.31 -0.14
N SER A 141 -17.85 1.85 -1.11
CA SER A 141 -17.55 2.62 -2.31
C SER A 141 -18.78 2.92 -3.13
N PHE A 142 -19.69 1.94 -3.28
CA PHE A 142 -20.93 2.11 -4.03
C PHE A 142 -21.80 3.24 -3.46
N PHE A 143 -21.98 3.28 -2.14
CA PHE A 143 -22.75 4.34 -1.48
C PHE A 143 -22.05 5.70 -1.46
N TYR A 144 -20.74 5.72 -1.60
CA TYR A 144 -19.95 6.95 -1.66
C TYR A 144 -19.91 7.57 -3.07
N THR A 145 -20.06 6.76 -4.11
CA THR A 145 -19.89 7.20 -5.50
C THR A 145 -21.14 7.92 -6.01
N ASP A 146 -20.96 9.14 -6.49
CA ASP A 146 -21.99 9.84 -7.27
C ASP A 146 -21.88 9.44 -8.74
N PHE A 147 -22.74 8.52 -9.17
CA PHE A 147 -22.77 8.00 -10.53
C PHE A 147 -23.20 9.03 -11.57
N ASN A 148 -23.84 10.14 -11.17
CA ASN A 148 -24.27 11.19 -12.10
C ASN A 148 -23.09 12.01 -12.63
N THR A 149 -21.94 11.97 -11.95
CA THR A 149 -20.73 12.69 -12.35
C THR A 149 -19.88 11.95 -13.38
N VAL A 150 -20.21 10.68 -13.67
CA VAL A 150 -19.42 9.83 -14.58
C VAL A 150 -20.01 9.84 -15.98
N GLU A 151 -19.36 10.54 -16.91
CA GLU A 151 -19.73 10.54 -18.32
C GLU A 151 -18.99 9.40 -19.06
N LEU A 152 -19.60 8.20 -19.06
CA LEU A 152 -19.02 7.00 -19.68
C LEU A 152 -18.70 7.18 -21.17
N SER A 153 -19.44 8.03 -21.87
CA SER A 153 -19.24 8.32 -23.31
C SER A 153 -17.94 9.08 -23.62
N LYS A 154 -17.33 9.71 -22.60
CA LYS A 154 -16.06 10.44 -22.75
C LYS A 154 -14.83 9.59 -22.47
N LEU A 155 -15.03 8.35 -22.03
CA LEU A 155 -13.93 7.44 -21.66
C LEU A 155 -13.43 6.71 -22.92
N ASP A 156 -12.13 6.76 -23.15
CA ASP A 156 -11.47 6.10 -24.28
C ASP A 156 -11.02 4.67 -23.96
N ILE A 157 -10.52 3.94 -24.95
CA ILE A 157 -10.03 2.57 -24.79
C ILE A 157 -8.83 2.50 -23.84
N ARG A 158 -8.01 3.56 -23.76
CA ARG A 158 -6.85 3.63 -22.86
C ARG A 158 -7.30 3.66 -21.41
N PHE A 159 -8.40 4.39 -21.13
CA PHE A 159 -9.01 4.39 -19.80
C PHE A 159 -9.43 2.98 -19.38
N TYR A 160 -10.16 2.24 -20.23
CA TYR A 160 -10.63 0.90 -19.91
C TYR A 160 -9.48 -0.10 -19.75
N PHE A 161 -8.44 0.01 -20.58
CA PHE A 161 -7.24 -0.81 -20.42
C PHE A 161 -6.52 -0.53 -19.10
N ASN A 162 -6.31 0.73 -18.75
CA ASN A 162 -5.69 1.11 -17.48
C ASN A 162 -6.55 0.71 -16.29
N LEU A 163 -7.88 0.86 -16.38
CA LEU A 163 -8.82 0.41 -15.35
C LEU A 163 -8.70 -1.11 -15.11
N PHE A 164 -8.58 -1.89 -16.19
CA PHE A 164 -8.38 -3.33 -16.11
C PHE A 164 -7.06 -3.67 -15.41
N LEU A 165 -5.95 -3.04 -15.79
CA LEU A 165 -4.64 -3.27 -15.19
C LEU A 165 -4.62 -2.88 -13.70
N VAL A 166 -5.22 -1.74 -13.34
CA VAL A 166 -5.27 -1.29 -11.95
C VAL A 166 -6.19 -2.18 -11.12
N SER A 167 -7.41 -2.47 -11.60
CA SER A 167 -8.39 -3.22 -10.80
C SER A 167 -8.01 -4.69 -10.64
N ILE A 168 -7.60 -5.37 -11.71
CA ILE A 168 -7.24 -6.80 -11.65
C ILE A 168 -5.79 -6.99 -11.23
N GLY A 169 -4.85 -6.26 -11.83
CA GLY A 169 -3.43 -6.43 -11.58
C GLY A 169 -3.01 -5.91 -10.20
N ALA A 170 -3.15 -4.61 -9.98
CA ALA A 170 -2.66 -3.99 -8.77
C ALA A 170 -3.59 -4.23 -7.57
N MET A 171 -4.89 -3.92 -7.73
CA MET A 171 -5.82 -3.94 -6.59
C MET A 171 -6.29 -5.36 -6.23
N SER A 172 -6.72 -6.15 -7.19
CA SER A 172 -7.20 -7.50 -6.89
C SER A 172 -6.04 -8.45 -6.63
N PHE A 173 -5.13 -8.65 -7.57
CA PHE A 173 -4.03 -9.61 -7.45
C PHE A 173 -2.96 -9.11 -6.47
N GLY A 174 -2.35 -7.95 -6.72
CA GLY A 174 -1.22 -7.44 -5.92
C GLY A 174 -1.59 -7.25 -4.45
N THR A 175 -2.73 -6.61 -4.17
CA THR A 175 -3.20 -6.39 -2.80
C THR A 175 -3.59 -7.71 -2.12
N SER A 176 -4.20 -8.67 -2.83
CA SER A 176 -4.52 -9.99 -2.26
C SER A 176 -3.27 -10.77 -1.89
N VAL A 177 -2.24 -10.75 -2.74
CA VAL A 177 -0.94 -11.37 -2.44
C VAL A 177 -0.30 -10.72 -1.22
N TYR A 178 -0.35 -9.38 -1.13
CA TYR A 178 0.14 -8.65 0.04
C TYR A 178 -0.60 -9.05 1.33
N MET A 179 -1.94 -9.03 1.28
CA MET A 179 -2.76 -9.43 2.43
C MET A 179 -2.48 -10.87 2.87
N TYR A 180 -2.38 -11.81 1.92
CA TYR A 180 -2.07 -13.20 2.19
C TYR A 180 -0.66 -13.36 2.79
N SER A 181 0.34 -12.71 2.19
CA SER A 181 1.73 -12.75 2.66
C SER A 181 1.87 -12.21 4.08
N THR A 182 1.11 -11.16 4.43
CA THR A 182 1.10 -10.56 5.77
C THR A 182 0.75 -11.60 6.85
N SER A 183 -0.14 -12.55 6.54
CA SER A 183 -0.50 -13.62 7.49
C SER A 183 0.60 -14.67 7.68
N ILE A 184 1.49 -14.82 6.70
CA ILE A 184 2.55 -15.84 6.72
C ILE A 184 3.83 -15.29 7.36
N ILE A 185 4.30 -14.13 6.90
CA ILE A 185 5.60 -13.58 7.32
C ILE A 185 5.48 -12.48 8.37
N GLY A 186 4.26 -12.06 8.68
CA GLY A 186 3.96 -11.01 9.64
C GLY A 186 3.97 -9.59 9.05
N PRO A 187 3.34 -8.62 9.75
CA PRO A 187 3.06 -7.29 9.21
C PRO A 187 4.32 -6.46 8.93
N VAL A 188 5.32 -6.48 9.81
CA VAL A 188 6.56 -5.70 9.61
C VAL A 188 7.32 -6.21 8.40
N LYS A 189 7.55 -7.52 8.31
CA LYS A 189 8.27 -8.12 7.19
C LYS A 189 7.54 -7.92 5.86
N ALA A 190 6.21 -8.08 5.84
CA ALA A 190 5.39 -7.86 4.65
C ALA A 190 5.45 -6.39 4.20
N SER A 191 5.33 -5.43 5.14
CA SER A 191 5.36 -4.01 4.80
C SER A 191 6.68 -3.57 4.16
N VAL A 192 7.80 -4.12 4.60
CA VAL A 192 9.13 -3.77 4.07
C VAL A 192 9.28 -4.14 2.59
N PHE A 193 8.58 -5.16 2.08
CA PHE A 193 8.57 -5.46 0.63
C PHE A 193 8.05 -4.31 -0.22
N ILE A 194 7.23 -3.41 0.35
CA ILE A 194 6.72 -2.23 -0.34
C ILE A 194 7.85 -1.28 -0.77
N PHE A 195 9.02 -1.31 -0.12
CA PHE A 195 10.19 -0.55 -0.55
C PHE A 195 10.72 -0.93 -1.96
N SER A 196 10.34 -2.10 -2.49
CA SER A 196 10.66 -2.46 -3.88
C SER A 196 9.83 -1.70 -4.91
N VAL A 197 8.62 -1.22 -4.52
CA VAL A 197 7.65 -0.61 -5.44
C VAL A 197 8.21 0.63 -6.15
N PRO A 198 8.83 1.61 -5.48
CA PRO A 198 9.39 2.78 -6.16
C PRO A 198 10.44 2.41 -7.20
N PHE A 199 11.32 1.46 -6.89
CA PHE A 199 12.36 1.01 -7.81
C PHE A 199 11.77 0.31 -9.04
N LEU A 200 10.79 -0.57 -8.84
CA LEU A 200 10.10 -1.25 -9.95
C LEU A 200 9.29 -0.25 -10.80
N ALA A 201 8.63 0.71 -10.16
CA ALA A 201 7.88 1.75 -10.86
C ALA A 201 8.78 2.60 -11.76
N MET A 202 9.93 3.04 -11.26
CA MET A 202 10.92 3.77 -12.06
C MET A 202 11.51 2.92 -13.17
N GLY A 203 11.73 1.62 -12.93
CA GLY A 203 12.18 0.69 -13.98
C GLY A 203 11.16 0.53 -15.11
N THR A 204 9.88 0.44 -14.79
CA THR A 204 8.79 0.40 -15.79
C THR A 204 8.65 1.72 -16.54
N SER A 205 8.76 2.86 -15.86
CA SER A 205 8.77 4.19 -16.50
C SER A 205 9.91 4.36 -17.48
N PHE A 206 11.11 3.87 -17.13
CA PHE A 206 12.25 3.87 -18.05
C PHE A 206 11.97 3.06 -19.32
N ILE A 207 11.37 1.85 -19.19
CA ILE A 207 11.13 0.96 -20.33
C ILE A 207 9.97 1.44 -21.22
N PHE A 208 8.89 1.98 -20.63
CA PHE A 208 7.64 2.26 -21.35
C PHE A 208 7.42 3.74 -21.64
N LEU A 209 8.04 4.65 -20.89
CA LEU A 209 7.84 6.09 -20.98
C LEU A 209 9.10 6.86 -21.37
N ASP A 210 10.22 6.17 -21.64
CA ASP A 210 11.54 6.75 -21.94
C ASP A 210 12.01 7.75 -20.86
N GLU A 211 11.59 7.57 -19.59
CA GLU A 211 12.03 8.41 -18.48
C GLU A 211 13.46 8.07 -18.07
N ALA A 212 14.24 9.09 -17.71
CA ALA A 212 15.63 8.89 -17.32
C ALA A 212 15.76 8.10 -16.01
N PHE A 213 16.51 7.00 -16.06
CA PHE A 213 16.84 6.21 -14.86
C PHE A 213 18.08 6.79 -14.19
N THR A 214 17.89 7.66 -13.21
CA THR A 214 18.98 8.40 -12.59
C THR A 214 19.86 7.51 -11.69
N ILE A 215 21.11 7.92 -11.47
CA ILE A 215 22.02 7.24 -10.53
C ILE A 215 21.39 7.20 -9.12
N ASN A 216 20.71 8.26 -8.69
CA ASN A 216 20.02 8.31 -7.38
C ASN A 216 18.92 7.26 -7.30
N THR A 217 18.18 7.02 -8.38
CA THR A 217 17.15 5.97 -8.45
C THR A 217 17.78 4.58 -8.31
N ILE A 218 18.91 4.34 -8.96
CA ILE A 218 19.63 3.05 -8.89
C ILE A 218 20.14 2.81 -7.46
N ILE A 219 20.87 3.77 -6.91
CA ILE A 219 21.46 3.64 -5.56
C ILE A 219 20.34 3.52 -4.51
N GLY A 220 19.31 4.39 -4.56
CA GLY A 220 18.19 4.35 -3.66
C GLY A 220 17.40 3.04 -3.73
N GLY A 221 17.24 2.49 -4.95
CA GLY A 221 16.63 1.18 -5.17
C GLY A 221 17.44 0.03 -4.57
N LEU A 222 18.74 0.00 -4.77
CA LEU A 222 19.63 -1.00 -4.17
C LEU A 222 19.62 -0.94 -2.65
N ILE A 223 19.62 0.27 -2.05
CA ILE A 223 19.48 0.47 -0.61
C ILE A 223 18.13 -0.06 -0.11
N SER A 224 17.05 0.20 -0.85
CA SER A 224 15.71 -0.30 -0.51
C SER A 224 15.63 -1.83 -0.56
N LEU A 225 16.26 -2.47 -1.54
CA LEU A 225 16.36 -3.94 -1.62
C LEU A 225 17.22 -4.52 -0.48
N LEU A 226 18.29 -3.85 -0.11
CA LEU A 226 19.12 -4.23 1.04
C LEU A 226 18.32 -4.14 2.35
N ALA A 227 17.49 -3.11 2.51
CA ALA A 227 16.57 -2.97 3.64
C ALA A 227 15.61 -4.17 3.76
N ILE A 228 15.03 -4.59 2.64
CA ILE A 228 14.16 -5.79 2.57
C ILE A 228 14.93 -7.04 3.04
N TYR A 229 16.13 -7.23 2.53
CA TYR A 229 16.96 -8.37 2.90
C TYR A 229 17.27 -8.41 4.41
N ILE A 230 17.69 -7.28 4.98
CA ILE A 230 18.06 -7.18 6.41
C ILE A 230 16.88 -7.51 7.32
N VAL A 231 15.69 -6.97 7.04
CA VAL A 231 14.50 -7.21 7.88
C VAL A 231 14.02 -8.66 7.77
N ASN A 232 14.18 -9.29 6.61
CA ASN A 232 13.64 -10.63 6.37
C ASN A 232 14.60 -11.77 6.71
N LYS A 233 15.90 -11.47 6.85
CA LYS A 233 16.89 -12.43 7.36
C LYS A 233 16.72 -12.68 8.88
#